data_e825b126e571b999e7e8d9ca5b83e879
#
_entry.id   e825b126e571b999e7e8d9ca5b83e879
#
_cell.length_a   1.000
_cell.length_b   1.000
_cell.length_c   1.000
_cell.angle_alpha   90.00
_cell.angle_beta   90.00
_cell.angle_gamma   90.00
#
_symmetry.space_group_name_H-M   'P 1'
#
loop_
_entity.id
_entity.type
_entity.pdbx_description
1 polymer ?
#
loop_
_entity_poly.entity_id
_entity_poly.type
_entity_poly.pdbx_seq_one_letter_code
_entity_poly.pdbx_strand_id
1 'polypeptide(L)'
;SVQALAGFVTENGGQVDILVNNAGGQFPQAAENYSANGWRSIIDLNLNGTWNVTQALGQQMLKGHGGVICNIIMTIGRGNPGIAHSGAARAGVAELTRSLSYEWGPKVRINCLGPGAIITPGMEATYDDDVLSDIGETPIPQPGTPEDVANGVVFLVSPAGRFITGETLMVDGGVSRYGSNQALKGSDFGYRTTP
;
A
#
# COMPACT_ATOMS: atom_id res chain seq x y z
N SER A 1 15.11 -13.17 -10.35
CA SER A 1 14.72 -13.65 -9.02
C SER A 1 15.12 -12.63 -7.95
N VAL A 2 14.53 -12.72 -6.77
CA VAL A 2 14.85 -11.83 -5.64
C VAL A 2 16.32 -11.98 -5.21
N GLN A 3 16.85 -13.20 -5.25
CA GLN A 3 18.27 -13.44 -4.95
C GLN A 3 19.21 -12.76 -5.95
N ALA A 4 18.84 -12.74 -7.23
CA ALA A 4 19.63 -12.02 -8.24
C ALA A 4 19.59 -10.50 -7.99
N LEU A 5 18.44 -9.93 -7.58
CA LEU A 5 18.34 -8.54 -7.18
C LEU A 5 19.24 -8.24 -5.97
N ALA A 6 19.19 -9.08 -4.93
CA ALA A 6 20.01 -8.90 -3.74
C ALA A 6 21.52 -9.01 -4.05
N GLY A 7 21.91 -9.93 -4.93
CA GLY A 7 23.28 -10.04 -5.43
C GLY A 7 23.72 -8.79 -6.20
N PHE A 8 22.90 -8.32 -7.14
CA PHE A 8 23.16 -7.11 -7.91
C PHE A 8 23.38 -5.88 -7.01
N VAL A 9 22.55 -5.72 -5.97
CA VAL A 9 22.70 -4.62 -5.00
C VAL A 9 24.06 -4.72 -4.29
N THR A 10 24.43 -5.91 -3.81
CA THR A 10 25.70 -6.13 -3.11
C THR A 10 26.90 -5.81 -4.01
N GLU A 11 26.84 -6.20 -5.29
CA GLU A 11 27.92 -5.99 -6.25
C GLU A 11 28.09 -4.52 -6.68
N ASN A 12 27.00 -3.76 -6.71
CA ASN A 12 26.99 -2.41 -7.28
C ASN A 12 26.87 -1.27 -6.26
N GLY A 13 26.44 -1.53 -5.05
CA GLY A 13 26.22 -0.47 -4.05
C GLY A 13 26.45 -0.92 -2.61
N GLY A 14 26.70 -2.19 -2.40
CA GLY A 14 26.90 -2.79 -1.08
C GLY A 14 25.62 -3.00 -0.29
N GLN A 15 24.74 -2.00 -0.19
CA GLN A 15 23.48 -2.06 0.57
C GLN A 15 22.42 -1.13 -0.01
N VAL A 16 21.17 -1.48 0.19
CA VAL A 16 20.01 -0.59 -0.02
C VAL A 16 19.73 0.16 1.27
N ASP A 17 19.64 1.48 1.22
CA ASP A 17 19.24 2.33 2.35
C ASP A 17 17.74 2.49 2.46
N ILE A 18 17.05 2.53 1.32
CA ILE A 18 15.60 2.69 1.23
C ILE A 18 15.05 1.64 0.28
N LEU A 19 14.09 0.85 0.79
CA LEU A 19 13.33 -0.11 0.00
C LEU A 19 11.88 0.34 -0.08
N VAL A 20 11.37 0.48 -1.31
CA VAL A 20 9.94 0.70 -1.55
C VAL A 20 9.35 -0.52 -2.26
N ASN A 21 8.55 -1.29 -1.55
CA ASN A 21 7.81 -2.41 -2.12
C ASN A 21 6.49 -1.88 -2.72
N ASN A 22 6.53 -1.55 -3.99
CA ASN A 22 5.39 -1.00 -4.72
C ASN A 22 4.74 -2.02 -5.68
N ALA A 23 5.45 -3.07 -6.08
CA ALA A 23 4.93 -4.08 -7.00
C ALA A 23 3.67 -4.74 -6.42
N GLY A 24 2.61 -4.77 -7.20
CA GLY A 24 1.35 -5.35 -6.77
C GLY A 24 0.30 -5.29 -7.87
N GLY A 25 -0.82 -5.98 -7.64
CA GLY A 25 -1.91 -6.00 -8.59
C GLY A 25 -3.15 -6.66 -8.01
N GLN A 26 -4.23 -6.57 -8.77
CA GLN A 26 -5.51 -7.18 -8.45
C GLN A 26 -6.38 -7.28 -9.70
N PHE A 27 -7.45 -8.04 -9.61
CA PHE A 27 -8.51 -8.07 -10.60
C PHE A 27 -9.87 -8.15 -9.90
N PRO A 28 -10.92 -7.48 -10.39
CA PRO A 28 -12.24 -7.56 -9.80
C PRO A 28 -12.87 -8.94 -10.07
N GLN A 29 -13.45 -9.54 -9.04
CA GLN A 29 -14.17 -10.83 -9.13
C GLN A 29 -15.06 -11.01 -7.91
N ALA A 30 -16.28 -11.54 -8.11
CA ALA A 30 -17.12 -12.00 -7.01
C ALA A 30 -16.41 -13.15 -6.25
N ALA A 31 -16.48 -13.10 -4.91
CA ALA A 31 -15.67 -13.98 -4.07
C ALA A 31 -15.91 -15.48 -4.32
N GLU A 32 -17.15 -15.85 -4.58
CA GLU A 32 -17.55 -17.24 -4.89
C GLU A 32 -16.98 -17.76 -6.21
N ASN A 33 -16.52 -16.88 -7.09
CA ASN A 33 -15.99 -17.22 -8.41
C ASN A 33 -14.45 -17.23 -8.48
N TYR A 34 -13.75 -17.00 -7.37
CA TYR A 34 -12.29 -17.11 -7.38
C TYR A 34 -11.84 -18.54 -7.66
N SER A 35 -11.07 -18.71 -8.73
CA SER A 35 -10.30 -19.95 -8.88
C SER A 35 -9.17 -20.02 -7.86
N ALA A 36 -8.74 -21.23 -7.48
CA ALA A 36 -7.59 -21.41 -6.60
C ALA A 36 -6.30 -20.76 -7.15
N ASN A 37 -6.13 -20.77 -8.47
CA ASN A 37 -4.99 -20.14 -9.13
C ASN A 37 -5.10 -18.60 -9.11
N GLY A 38 -6.29 -18.05 -9.38
CA GLY A 38 -6.53 -16.61 -9.30
C GLY A 38 -6.29 -16.07 -7.89
N TRP A 39 -6.77 -16.77 -6.87
CA TRP A 39 -6.48 -16.44 -5.49
C TRP A 39 -4.98 -16.45 -5.21
N ARG A 40 -4.28 -17.56 -5.51
CA ARG A 40 -2.85 -17.71 -5.26
C ARG A 40 -2.03 -16.65 -5.97
N SER A 41 -2.33 -16.34 -7.23
CA SER A 41 -1.56 -15.35 -8.00
C SER A 41 -1.50 -13.98 -7.33
N ILE A 42 -2.58 -13.56 -6.70
CA ILE A 42 -2.64 -12.27 -6.00
C ILE A 42 -1.98 -12.33 -4.61
N ILE A 43 -2.14 -13.45 -3.89
CA ILE A 43 -1.41 -13.66 -2.63
C ILE A 43 0.10 -13.73 -2.90
N ASP A 44 0.51 -14.46 -3.93
CA ASP A 44 1.94 -14.59 -4.27
C ASP A 44 2.54 -13.26 -4.72
N LEU A 45 1.82 -12.47 -5.50
CA LEU A 45 2.30 -11.16 -5.92
C LEU A 45 2.37 -10.17 -4.75
N ASN A 46 1.26 -9.96 -4.05
CA ASN A 46 1.12 -8.85 -3.10
C ASN A 46 1.71 -9.15 -1.71
N LEU A 47 1.61 -10.40 -1.22
CA LEU A 47 2.09 -10.77 0.11
C LEU A 47 3.44 -11.49 0.04
N ASN A 48 3.52 -12.62 -0.67
CA ASN A 48 4.74 -13.40 -0.73
C ASN A 48 5.86 -12.65 -1.48
N GLY A 49 5.52 -11.92 -2.54
CA GLY A 49 6.46 -11.07 -3.27
C GLY A 49 7.04 -9.96 -2.38
N THR A 50 6.20 -9.25 -1.66
CA THR A 50 6.62 -8.23 -0.68
C THR A 50 7.51 -8.85 0.41
N TRP A 51 7.11 -10.00 0.98
CA TRP A 51 7.91 -10.70 1.97
C TRP A 51 9.29 -11.10 1.44
N ASN A 52 9.35 -11.72 0.28
CA ASN A 52 10.60 -12.23 -0.30
C ASN A 52 11.62 -11.09 -0.53
N VAL A 53 11.17 -9.94 -1.05
CA VAL A 53 12.05 -8.78 -1.26
C VAL A 53 12.45 -8.16 0.08
N THR A 54 11.48 -7.97 0.98
CA THR A 54 11.71 -7.44 2.33
C THR A 54 12.72 -8.29 3.09
N GLN A 55 12.58 -9.61 3.06
CA GLN A 55 13.51 -10.51 3.75
C GLN A 55 14.92 -10.42 3.18
N ALA A 56 15.08 -10.51 1.86
CA ALA A 56 16.38 -10.54 1.21
C ALA A 56 17.16 -9.24 1.41
N LEU A 57 16.53 -8.08 1.17
CA LEU A 57 17.19 -6.78 1.31
C LEU A 57 17.24 -6.31 2.77
N GLY A 58 16.21 -6.62 3.56
CA GLY A 58 16.20 -6.33 5.00
C GLY A 58 17.32 -7.05 5.77
N GLN A 59 17.67 -8.28 5.38
CA GLN A 59 18.84 -8.97 5.95
C GLN A 59 20.15 -8.22 5.67
N GLN A 60 20.29 -7.60 4.49
CA GLN A 60 21.44 -6.74 4.20
C GLN A 60 21.44 -5.50 5.09
N MET A 61 20.30 -4.82 5.22
CA MET A 61 20.17 -3.68 6.12
C MET A 61 20.53 -4.03 7.57
N LEU A 62 20.03 -5.18 8.06
CA LEU A 62 20.31 -5.65 9.44
C LEU A 62 21.78 -5.94 9.68
N LYS A 63 22.50 -6.48 8.69
CA LYS A 63 23.94 -6.75 8.77
C LYS A 63 24.78 -5.48 8.62
N GLY A 64 24.27 -4.50 7.87
CA GLY A 64 24.94 -3.24 7.59
C GLY A 64 24.57 -2.13 8.57
N HIS A 65 24.40 -0.91 8.04
CA HIS A 65 24.14 0.32 8.81
C HIS A 65 22.65 0.61 9.03
N GLY A 66 21.77 -0.34 8.71
CA GLY A 66 20.33 -0.17 8.84
C GLY A 66 19.67 0.34 7.57
N GLY A 67 18.42 0.78 7.68
CA GLY A 67 17.67 1.28 6.54
C GLY A 67 16.21 1.57 6.84
N VAL A 68 15.45 1.90 5.79
CA VAL A 68 14.02 2.17 5.88
C VAL A 68 13.27 1.40 4.79
N ILE A 69 12.16 0.78 5.17
CA ILE A 69 11.27 0.05 4.25
C ILE A 69 9.90 0.71 4.26
N CYS A 70 9.36 0.97 3.07
CA CYS A 70 7.99 1.41 2.86
C CYS A 70 7.25 0.41 1.97
N ASN A 71 6.21 -0.22 2.51
CA ASN A 71 5.36 -1.16 1.78
C ASN A 71 4.11 -0.43 1.27
N ILE A 72 3.92 -0.39 -0.03
CA ILE A 72 2.71 0.16 -0.62
C ILE A 72 1.63 -0.92 -0.57
N ILE A 73 0.56 -0.64 0.15
CA ILE A 73 -0.58 -1.52 0.26
C ILE A 73 -1.81 -0.93 -0.46
N MET A 74 -2.92 -0.86 0.19
CA MET A 74 -4.15 -0.18 -0.23
C MET A 74 -4.90 0.25 1.02
N THR A 75 -6.01 0.94 0.87
CA THR A 75 -6.94 1.18 1.97
C THR A 75 -7.40 -0.14 2.57
N ILE A 76 -7.17 -0.33 3.86
CA ILE A 76 -7.56 -1.51 4.64
C ILE A 76 -8.48 -1.12 5.80
N GLY A 77 -9.09 -2.10 6.44
CA GLY A 77 -9.89 -1.90 7.66
C GLY A 77 -11.39 -1.67 7.43
N ARG A 78 -11.84 -1.57 6.17
CA ARG A 78 -13.26 -1.39 5.82
C ARG A 78 -13.84 -2.51 4.94
N GLY A 79 -13.01 -3.46 4.54
CA GLY A 79 -13.35 -4.43 3.50
C GLY A 79 -13.20 -3.85 2.09
N ASN A 80 -13.00 -4.75 1.14
CA ASN A 80 -12.82 -4.41 -0.27
C ASN A 80 -13.61 -5.42 -1.12
N PRO A 81 -14.94 -5.23 -1.25
CA PRO A 81 -15.79 -6.09 -2.08
C PRO A 81 -15.26 -6.17 -3.52
N GLY A 82 -15.35 -7.33 -4.14
CA GLY A 82 -14.85 -7.57 -5.49
C GLY A 82 -13.34 -7.83 -5.60
N ILE A 83 -12.54 -7.50 -4.59
CA ILE A 83 -11.08 -7.72 -4.58
C ILE A 83 -10.59 -8.32 -3.24
N ALA A 84 -11.37 -9.27 -2.69
CA ALA A 84 -11.10 -9.86 -1.38
C ALA A 84 -9.69 -10.46 -1.23
N HIS A 85 -9.16 -11.10 -2.29
CA HIS A 85 -7.79 -11.65 -2.32
C HIS A 85 -6.72 -10.56 -2.11
N SER A 86 -6.88 -9.39 -2.77
CA SER A 86 -5.97 -8.26 -2.60
C SER A 86 -6.09 -7.66 -1.21
N GLY A 87 -7.33 -7.51 -0.71
CA GLY A 87 -7.57 -7.04 0.66
C GLY A 87 -6.90 -7.91 1.71
N ALA A 88 -7.03 -9.25 1.59
CA ALA A 88 -6.40 -10.21 2.48
C ALA A 88 -4.86 -10.12 2.43
N ALA A 89 -4.28 -10.10 1.21
CA ALA A 89 -2.84 -10.01 1.02
C ALA A 89 -2.26 -8.73 1.63
N ARG A 90 -2.88 -7.59 1.38
CA ARG A 90 -2.38 -6.28 1.84
C ARG A 90 -2.61 -6.06 3.34
N ALA A 91 -3.66 -6.61 3.92
CA ALA A 91 -3.82 -6.67 5.37
C ALA A 91 -2.72 -7.54 6.00
N GLY A 92 -2.33 -8.64 5.33
CA GLY A 92 -1.20 -9.46 5.73
C GLY A 92 0.14 -8.69 5.71
N VAL A 93 0.37 -7.86 4.68
CA VAL A 93 1.55 -6.99 4.63
C VAL A 93 1.55 -5.95 5.76
N ALA A 94 0.39 -5.39 6.10
CA ALA A 94 0.31 -4.46 7.23
C ALA A 94 0.65 -5.14 8.57
N GLU A 95 0.20 -6.38 8.78
CA GLU A 95 0.54 -7.13 9.99
C GLU A 95 2.01 -7.55 10.01
N LEU A 96 2.53 -8.01 8.88
CA LEU A 96 3.96 -8.29 8.70
C LEU A 96 4.81 -7.05 9.04
N THR A 97 4.39 -5.87 8.58
CA THR A 97 5.07 -4.60 8.87
C THR A 97 5.12 -4.30 10.37
N ARG A 98 4.02 -4.51 11.09
CA ARG A 98 3.98 -4.35 12.56
C ARG A 98 4.96 -5.30 13.26
N SER A 99 4.95 -6.57 12.90
CA SER A 99 5.83 -7.58 13.49
C SER A 99 7.30 -7.24 13.26
N LEU A 100 7.67 -6.98 12.01
CA LEU A 100 9.05 -6.68 11.64
C LEU A 100 9.54 -5.34 12.20
N SER A 101 8.68 -4.37 12.43
CA SER A 101 9.06 -3.10 13.04
C SER A 101 9.62 -3.26 14.44
N TYR A 102 9.11 -4.24 15.18
CA TYR A 102 9.61 -4.60 16.51
C TYR A 102 10.89 -5.47 16.42
N GLU A 103 10.86 -6.49 15.57
CA GLU A 103 11.98 -7.44 15.45
C GLU A 103 13.26 -6.79 14.89
N TRP A 104 13.12 -5.84 13.97
CA TRP A 104 14.24 -5.23 13.24
C TRP A 104 14.64 -3.84 13.76
N GLY A 105 13.83 -3.26 14.64
CA GLY A 105 14.19 -2.04 15.35
C GLY A 105 15.39 -2.26 16.31
N PRO A 106 16.21 -1.25 16.54
CA PRO A 106 16.16 0.11 15.98
C PRO A 106 16.88 0.25 14.61
N LYS A 107 17.43 -0.83 14.05
CA LYS A 107 18.24 -0.76 12.83
C LYS A 107 17.43 -0.46 11.57
N VAL A 108 16.25 -1.06 11.47
CA VAL A 108 15.39 -0.89 10.29
C VAL A 108 14.04 -0.34 10.73
N ARG A 109 13.64 0.78 10.17
CA ARG A 109 12.25 1.24 10.25
C ARG A 109 11.45 0.66 9.10
N ILE A 110 10.25 0.22 9.36
CA ILE A 110 9.37 -0.34 8.34
C ILE A 110 7.95 0.18 8.55
N ASN A 111 7.35 0.73 7.50
CA ASN A 111 6.00 1.26 7.52
C ASN A 111 5.24 0.85 6.27
N CYS A 112 3.92 0.92 6.33
CA CYS A 112 3.04 0.84 5.17
C CYS A 112 2.55 2.22 4.76
N LEU A 113 2.28 2.37 3.47
CA LEU A 113 1.47 3.44 2.93
C LEU A 113 0.26 2.82 2.23
N GLY A 114 -0.94 3.26 2.60
CA GLY A 114 -2.21 2.76 2.08
C GLY A 114 -2.88 3.79 1.18
N PRO A 115 -2.63 3.77 -0.13
CA PRO A 115 -3.32 4.63 -1.07
C PRO A 115 -4.81 4.30 -1.13
N GLY A 116 -5.63 5.33 -1.31
CA GLY A 116 -7.01 5.21 -1.75
C GLY A 116 -7.09 5.03 -3.26
N ALA A 117 -8.09 5.67 -3.85
CA ALA A 117 -8.23 5.73 -5.29
C ALA A 117 -7.21 6.70 -5.90
N ILE A 118 -6.25 6.15 -6.60
CA ILE A 118 -5.20 6.89 -7.32
C ILE A 118 -5.39 6.64 -8.81
N ILE A 119 -5.74 7.66 -9.56
CA ILE A 119 -5.91 7.51 -11.01
C ILE A 119 -4.55 7.28 -11.67
N THR A 120 -4.45 6.15 -12.32
CA THR A 120 -3.27 5.72 -13.07
C THR A 120 -3.70 5.03 -14.36
N PRO A 121 -2.86 4.96 -15.39
CA PRO A 121 -3.18 4.20 -16.61
C PRO A 121 -3.54 2.74 -16.35
N GLY A 122 -2.95 2.12 -15.32
CA GLY A 122 -3.29 0.75 -14.92
C GLY A 122 -4.67 0.63 -14.30
N MET A 123 -5.13 1.66 -13.61
CA MET A 123 -6.47 1.71 -13.05
C MET A 123 -7.52 1.93 -14.15
N GLU A 124 -7.28 2.86 -15.06
CA GLU A 124 -8.13 3.11 -16.23
C GLU A 124 -8.26 1.88 -17.14
N ALA A 125 -7.19 1.07 -17.27
CA ALA A 125 -7.23 -0.18 -18.02
C ALA A 125 -7.95 -1.34 -17.29
N THR A 126 -8.21 -1.21 -15.99
CA THR A 126 -8.75 -2.31 -15.16
C THR A 126 -10.22 -2.12 -14.82
N TYR A 127 -10.68 -0.89 -14.71
CA TYR A 127 -12.03 -0.56 -14.25
C TYR A 127 -12.80 0.25 -15.28
N ASP A 128 -14.09 -0.01 -15.38
CA ASP A 128 -15.01 0.73 -16.26
C ASP A 128 -15.24 2.17 -15.76
N ASP A 129 -15.64 3.06 -16.66
CA ASP A 129 -15.86 4.49 -16.37
C ASP A 129 -16.86 4.72 -15.23
N ASP A 130 -17.90 3.89 -15.12
CA ASP A 130 -18.89 3.97 -14.03
C ASP A 130 -18.23 3.74 -12.66
N VAL A 131 -17.29 2.80 -12.57
CA VAL A 131 -16.52 2.52 -11.34
C VAL A 131 -15.56 3.67 -11.06
N LEU A 132 -14.93 4.22 -12.09
CA LEU A 132 -13.99 5.34 -11.94
C LEU A 132 -14.72 6.62 -11.51
N SER A 133 -15.94 6.85 -11.95
CA SER A 133 -16.75 8.02 -11.55
C SER A 133 -17.17 7.99 -10.08
N ASP A 134 -17.42 6.79 -9.53
CA ASP A 134 -17.80 6.62 -8.12
C ASP A 134 -16.63 6.78 -7.13
N ILE A 135 -15.41 6.76 -7.66
CA ILE A 135 -14.16 6.85 -6.85
C ILE A 135 -14.00 8.21 -6.16
N GLY A 136 -14.61 9.26 -6.69
CA GLY A 136 -14.46 10.63 -6.19
C GLY A 136 -15.27 10.98 -4.93
N GLU A 137 -16.11 10.08 -4.40
CA GLU A 137 -16.91 10.35 -3.20
C GLU A 137 -16.13 10.13 -1.90
N THR A 138 -15.11 10.91 -1.70
CA THR A 138 -14.30 10.93 -0.48
C THR A 138 -14.42 12.29 0.21
N PRO A 139 -14.06 12.41 1.50
CA PRO A 139 -14.01 13.72 2.18
C PRO A 139 -13.16 14.76 1.44
N ILE A 140 -12.08 14.34 0.76
CA ILE A 140 -11.41 15.15 -0.26
C ILE A 140 -12.00 14.75 -1.61
N PRO A 141 -12.83 15.60 -2.25
CA PRO A 141 -13.71 15.21 -3.35
C PRO A 141 -12.99 15.14 -4.71
N GLN A 142 -11.83 14.53 -4.73
CA GLN A 142 -11.03 14.29 -5.92
C GLN A 142 -10.18 13.04 -5.72
N PRO A 143 -9.92 12.25 -6.77
CA PRO A 143 -8.99 11.15 -6.68
C PRO A 143 -7.59 11.65 -6.38
N GLY A 144 -6.81 10.82 -5.68
CA GLY A 144 -5.39 11.10 -5.45
C GLY A 144 -4.56 10.89 -6.72
N THR A 145 -3.38 11.44 -6.71
CA THR A 145 -2.39 11.35 -7.77
C THR A 145 -1.21 10.45 -7.35
N PRO A 146 -0.42 9.94 -8.30
CA PRO A 146 0.84 9.26 -7.97
C PRO A 146 1.78 10.12 -7.12
N GLU A 147 1.78 11.44 -7.29
CA GLU A 147 2.57 12.39 -6.51
C GLU A 147 2.13 12.45 -5.05
N ASP A 148 0.84 12.32 -4.76
CA ASP A 148 0.35 12.26 -3.38
C ASP A 148 0.91 11.04 -2.65
N VAL A 149 0.95 9.90 -3.35
CA VAL A 149 1.57 8.66 -2.84
C VAL A 149 3.08 8.84 -2.66
N ALA A 150 3.75 9.38 -3.66
CA ALA A 150 5.20 9.60 -3.63
C ALA A 150 5.60 10.54 -2.47
N ASN A 151 4.85 11.60 -2.23
CA ASN A 151 5.07 12.51 -1.10
C ASN A 151 4.92 11.81 0.25
N GLY A 152 3.93 10.91 0.38
CA GLY A 152 3.76 10.08 1.57
C GLY A 152 4.95 9.13 1.79
N VAL A 153 5.46 8.52 0.71
CA VAL A 153 6.68 7.68 0.77
C VAL A 153 7.86 8.52 1.23
N VAL A 154 8.13 9.67 0.58
CA VAL A 154 9.23 10.56 0.92
C VAL A 154 9.18 10.98 2.39
N PHE A 155 7.99 11.31 2.91
CA PHE A 155 7.82 11.62 4.33
C PHE A 155 8.25 10.44 5.22
N LEU A 156 7.74 9.23 4.96
CA LEU A 156 8.02 8.06 5.79
C LEU A 156 9.49 7.62 5.74
N VAL A 157 10.16 7.75 4.59
CA VAL A 157 11.55 7.26 4.43
C VAL A 157 12.59 8.32 4.79
N SER A 158 12.22 9.59 4.84
CA SER A 158 13.12 10.68 5.19
C SER A 158 13.34 10.84 6.71
N PRO A 159 14.25 11.74 7.14
CA PRO A 159 14.42 12.10 8.54
C PRO A 159 13.15 12.64 9.21
N ALA A 160 12.18 13.18 8.45
CA ALA A 160 10.91 13.63 9.00
C ALA A 160 10.09 12.46 9.61
N GLY A 161 10.22 11.25 9.06
CA GLY A 161 9.60 10.03 9.56
C GLY A 161 10.43 9.26 10.60
N ARG A 162 11.53 9.81 11.11
CA ARG A 162 12.52 9.10 11.96
C ARG A 162 11.94 8.43 13.22
N PHE A 163 10.81 8.88 13.70
CA PHE A 163 10.15 8.36 14.90
C PHE A 163 8.87 7.58 14.60
N ILE A 164 8.72 7.13 13.34
CA ILE A 164 7.56 6.37 12.87
C ILE A 164 8.06 5.01 12.38
N THR A 165 7.55 3.93 12.97
CA THR A 165 7.78 2.55 12.52
C THR A 165 6.58 1.67 12.92
N GLY A 166 6.25 0.66 12.11
CA GLY A 166 5.12 -0.25 12.33
C GLY A 166 3.76 0.32 11.92
N GLU A 167 3.72 1.53 11.38
CA GLU A 167 2.49 2.24 11.08
C GLU A 167 2.02 2.05 9.64
N THR A 168 0.73 2.31 9.44
CA THR A 168 0.13 2.42 8.12
C THR A 168 -0.39 3.85 7.93
N LEU A 169 0.31 4.62 7.11
CA LEU A 169 -0.14 5.95 6.71
C LEU A 169 -1.16 5.81 5.57
N MET A 170 -2.40 6.20 5.80
CA MET A 170 -3.41 6.25 4.75
C MET A 170 -3.28 7.55 3.95
N VAL A 171 -3.20 7.43 2.61
CA VAL A 171 -3.22 8.52 1.64
C VAL A 171 -4.40 8.26 0.71
N ASP A 172 -5.59 8.54 1.19
CA ASP A 172 -6.83 7.99 0.63
C ASP A 172 -8.01 8.97 0.63
N GLY A 173 -7.75 10.25 0.80
CA GLY A 173 -8.79 11.27 0.86
C GLY A 173 -9.78 11.10 2.02
N GLY A 174 -9.46 10.26 3.01
CA GLY A 174 -10.30 9.98 4.18
C GLY A 174 -11.28 8.83 3.99
N VAL A 175 -11.29 8.15 2.85
CA VAL A 175 -12.26 7.08 2.56
C VAL A 175 -12.22 5.92 3.55
N SER A 176 -11.06 5.58 4.09
CA SER A 176 -10.92 4.50 5.08
C SER A 176 -11.62 4.80 6.41
N ARG A 177 -11.80 6.07 6.73
CA ARG A 177 -12.41 6.50 8.00
C ARG A 177 -13.92 6.68 7.90
N TYR A 178 -14.40 7.17 6.78
CA TYR A 178 -15.77 7.63 6.66
C TYR A 178 -16.59 6.86 5.63
N GLY A 179 -15.97 6.04 4.79
CA GLY A 179 -16.64 5.39 3.67
C GLY A 179 -17.08 6.39 2.60
N SER A 180 -17.92 5.95 1.69
CA SER A 180 -18.66 6.89 0.83
C SER A 180 -19.71 7.59 1.71
N ASN A 181 -19.70 8.90 1.69
CA ASN A 181 -20.48 9.73 2.64
C ASN A 181 -21.96 9.84 2.25
N GLN A 182 -22.56 8.75 1.76
CA GLN A 182 -23.98 8.72 1.36
C GLN A 182 -24.92 9.12 2.50
N ALA A 183 -24.54 8.82 3.74
CA ALA A 183 -25.36 9.17 4.90
C ALA A 183 -25.47 10.69 5.16
N LEU A 184 -24.53 11.47 4.61
CA LEU A 184 -24.52 12.93 4.76
C LEU A 184 -24.97 13.66 3.49
N LYS A 185 -25.24 12.94 2.39
CA LYS A 185 -25.87 13.54 1.20
C LYS A 185 -27.25 14.06 1.57
N GLY A 186 -27.40 15.37 1.54
CA GLY A 186 -28.68 16.05 1.89
C GLY A 186 -28.85 16.37 3.37
N SER A 187 -27.84 16.24 4.21
CA SER A 187 -27.87 16.71 5.58
C SER A 187 -27.37 18.16 5.69
N ASP A 188 -28.07 18.96 6.51
CA ASP A 188 -27.75 20.37 6.76
C ASP A 188 -26.56 20.58 7.73
N PHE A 189 -25.55 19.70 7.70
CA PHE A 189 -24.36 19.85 8.54
C PHE A 189 -23.40 20.96 8.08
N GLY A 190 -23.82 21.81 7.14
CA GLY A 190 -23.05 22.97 6.68
C GLY A 190 -21.79 22.62 5.86
N TYR A 191 -21.58 21.37 5.55
CA TYR A 191 -20.52 20.94 4.65
C TYR A 191 -21.03 21.07 3.22
N ARG A 192 -20.59 22.07 2.53
CA ARG A 192 -20.90 22.39 1.34
C ARG A 192 -20.68 21.58 0.37
N THR A 193 -21.25 21.46 -0.27
CA THR A 193 -21.39 20.89 -1.57
C THR A 193 -21.07 21.84 -2.70
N THR A 194 -20.29 22.81 -2.45
CA THR A 194 -19.81 23.71 -3.50
C THR A 194 -18.48 23.20 -4.04
N PRO A 195 -18.36 23.14 -5.36
CA PRO A 195 -17.12 22.77 -6.04
C PRO A 195 -15.99 23.74 -5.77
#